data_c4d4c4cc58472646d02507facdf1cc54
#
_entry.id   c4d4c4cc58472646d02507facdf1cc54
#
_cell.length_a   1.000
_cell.length_b   1.000
_cell.length_c   1.000
_cell.angle_alpha   90.00
_cell.angle_beta   90.00
_cell.angle_gamma   90.00
#
_symmetry.space_group_name_H-M   'P 1'
#
loop_
_entity.id
_entity.type
_entity.pdbx_description
1 polymer ?
#
loop_
_entity_poly.entity_id
_entity_poly.type
_entity_poly.pdbx_seq_one_letter_code
_entity_poly.pdbx_strand_id
1 'polypeptide(L)'
;MLQQAGMGGGRARAQPGADMRLPDTGEQVYISSLALLKMLKHSRAGIPFEVMGLMVGEIHDDYTITVVDVFSMPQTGTTISVESVDPVYQADFMEMMKQVGRDQIAVGWYHSHPGFGCWLSGTDVETQKSQEMLNPKAVGVVVDPVQSVKGKVMIDAFRSIEPQMIMAGMEPRQTTSNIGHITKPSLVALARGLNKHYYSIAINYRKSEIEQRMLLNLNKVNWAQALKQRDYAGHRKTNIDTVKNFEKLTAEYNKWIQEENKQSEKEFAVSSVGKMNPKNHLITSIDEVMNDNVMESLGTMLNTVVF
;
A
#
# COMPACT_ATOMS: atom_id res chain seq x y z
N MET A 1 26.66 46.59 -55.90
CA MET A 1 26.41 46.52 -54.43
C MET A 1 25.16 45.70 -54.18
N LEU A 2 25.33 44.44 -53.90
CA LEU A 2 24.26 43.50 -53.62
C LEU A 2 24.53 42.97 -52.24
N GLN A 3 23.65 43.33 -51.28
CA GLN A 3 23.64 42.80 -49.94
C GLN A 3 22.81 41.46 -49.91
N GLN A 4 23.48 40.38 -49.66
CA GLN A 4 22.83 39.09 -49.35
C GLN A 4 22.39 39.09 -47.88
N ALA A 5 21.07 38.98 -47.65
CA ALA A 5 20.49 38.70 -46.39
C ALA A 5 20.45 37.17 -46.14
N GLY A 6 21.27 36.68 -45.24
CA GLY A 6 21.25 35.29 -44.77
C GLY A 6 20.09 35.07 -43.80
N MET A 7 19.11 34.29 -44.22
CA MET A 7 18.07 33.76 -43.34
C MET A 7 18.61 32.53 -42.63
N GLY A 8 19.06 32.70 -41.39
CA GLY A 8 19.32 31.63 -40.44
C GLY A 8 18.02 31.15 -39.79
N GLY A 9 17.41 30.12 -40.37
CA GLY A 9 16.27 29.43 -39.76
C GLY A 9 16.73 28.62 -38.58
N GLY A 10 16.75 29.22 -37.38
CA GLY A 10 16.85 28.49 -36.11
C GLY A 10 15.56 27.73 -35.89
N ARG A 11 15.60 26.41 -36.09
CA ARG A 11 14.55 25.52 -35.57
C ARG A 11 14.56 25.66 -34.06
N ALA A 12 13.61 26.38 -33.50
CA ALA A 12 13.29 26.37 -32.10
C ALA A 12 12.94 24.92 -31.75
N ARG A 13 13.76 24.25 -30.93
CA ARG A 13 13.40 23.03 -30.26
C ARG A 13 12.19 23.36 -29.38
N ALA A 14 11.04 22.79 -29.74
CA ALA A 14 9.86 22.84 -28.89
C ALA A 14 10.28 22.29 -27.52
N GLN A 15 10.25 23.11 -26.51
CA GLN A 15 10.33 22.64 -25.13
C GLN A 15 9.11 21.76 -24.91
N PRO A 16 9.25 20.54 -24.33
CA PRO A 16 8.12 19.74 -23.93
C PRO A 16 7.22 20.60 -23.03
N GLY A 17 5.91 20.60 -23.31
CA GLY A 17 4.95 21.38 -22.55
C GLY A 17 5.07 21.07 -21.06
N ALA A 18 4.81 22.09 -20.23
CA ALA A 18 5.00 22.07 -18.78
C ALA A 18 4.20 20.99 -17.99
N ASP A 19 3.37 20.19 -18.69
CA ASP A 19 2.52 19.16 -18.09
C ASP A 19 2.99 17.71 -18.32
N MET A 20 4.14 17.50 -18.96
CA MET A 20 4.62 16.15 -19.22
C MET A 20 5.30 15.60 -17.95
N ARG A 21 4.62 14.73 -17.22
CA ARG A 21 5.17 14.05 -16.04
C ARG A 21 6.22 13.04 -16.47
N LEU A 22 7.45 13.30 -16.09
CA LEU A 22 8.54 12.35 -16.28
C LEU A 22 8.40 11.21 -15.27
N PRO A 23 8.56 9.93 -15.69
CA PRO A 23 8.66 8.83 -14.75
C PRO A 23 9.76 9.09 -13.73
N ASP A 24 9.43 8.99 -12.46
CA ASP A 24 10.36 9.20 -11.37
C ASP A 24 10.61 7.88 -10.63
N THR A 25 11.86 7.43 -10.59
CA THR A 25 12.26 6.22 -9.87
C THR A 25 12.30 6.41 -8.36
N GLY A 26 12.08 7.61 -7.85
CA GLY A 26 11.87 7.91 -6.43
C GLY A 26 10.47 7.54 -5.94
N GLU A 27 9.52 7.27 -6.83
CA GLU A 27 8.18 6.85 -6.46
C GLU A 27 8.18 5.50 -5.75
N GLN A 28 7.35 5.37 -4.71
CA GLN A 28 7.24 4.18 -3.88
C GLN A 28 5.77 3.85 -3.58
N VAL A 29 5.46 2.56 -3.64
CA VAL A 29 4.15 2.04 -3.25
C VAL A 29 4.30 1.26 -1.95
N TYR A 30 3.61 1.71 -0.90
CA TYR A 30 3.54 1.01 0.38
C TYR A 30 2.30 0.13 0.42
N ILE A 31 2.49 -1.17 0.48
CA ILE A 31 1.39 -2.14 0.56
C ILE A 31 1.24 -2.59 2.01
N SER A 32 0.01 -2.49 2.54
CA SER A 32 -0.31 -3.01 3.86
C SER A 32 -0.24 -4.54 3.89
N SER A 33 0.06 -5.10 5.05
CA SER A 33 0.10 -6.56 5.22
C SER A 33 -1.26 -7.21 4.95
N LEU A 34 -2.35 -6.53 5.28
CA LEU A 34 -3.71 -6.99 5.00
C LEU A 34 -3.98 -7.03 3.49
N ALA A 35 -3.64 -5.96 2.78
CA ALA A 35 -3.80 -5.89 1.32
C ALA A 35 -3.01 -7.01 0.63
N LEU A 36 -1.75 -7.21 1.01
CA LEU A 36 -0.91 -8.28 0.46
C LEU A 36 -1.50 -9.67 0.69
N LEU A 37 -1.98 -9.95 1.90
CA LEU A 37 -2.61 -11.24 2.22
C LEU A 37 -3.89 -11.48 1.41
N LYS A 38 -4.73 -10.46 1.27
CA LYS A 38 -5.95 -10.55 0.46
C LYS A 38 -5.63 -10.77 -1.01
N MET A 39 -4.65 -10.03 -1.58
CA MET A 39 -4.20 -10.24 -2.96
C MET A 39 -3.73 -11.68 -3.17
N LEU A 40 -2.84 -12.19 -2.31
CA LEU A 40 -2.31 -13.56 -2.42
C LEU A 40 -3.39 -14.61 -2.26
N LYS A 41 -4.30 -14.44 -1.29
CA LYS A 41 -5.42 -15.37 -1.08
C LYS A 41 -6.33 -15.43 -2.30
N HIS A 42 -6.70 -14.25 -2.83
CA HIS A 42 -7.55 -14.15 -4.01
C HIS A 42 -6.87 -14.74 -5.25
N SER A 43 -5.60 -14.36 -5.48
CA SER A 43 -4.82 -14.87 -6.59
C SER A 43 -4.63 -16.40 -6.56
N ARG A 44 -4.44 -16.98 -5.36
CA ARG A 44 -4.34 -18.45 -5.22
C ARG A 44 -5.66 -19.16 -5.42
N ALA A 45 -6.75 -18.57 -4.98
CA ALA A 45 -8.09 -19.12 -5.20
C ALA A 45 -8.48 -19.10 -6.68
N GLY A 46 -7.96 -18.16 -7.46
CA GLY A 46 -8.25 -18.02 -8.88
C GLY A 46 -7.49 -18.96 -9.79
N ILE A 47 -6.41 -19.64 -9.33
CA ILE A 47 -5.62 -20.53 -10.17
C ILE A 47 -6.52 -21.61 -10.82
N PRO A 48 -6.44 -21.84 -12.14
CA PRO A 48 -5.43 -21.38 -13.11
C PRO A 48 -5.75 -20.04 -13.81
N PHE A 49 -6.85 -19.41 -13.48
CA PHE A 49 -7.29 -18.17 -14.13
C PHE A 49 -6.63 -16.94 -13.53
N GLU A 50 -6.52 -15.88 -14.33
CA GLU A 50 -6.15 -14.57 -13.84
C GLU A 50 -7.35 -13.95 -13.08
N VAL A 51 -7.08 -13.34 -11.93
CA VAL A 51 -8.09 -12.63 -11.14
C VAL A 51 -7.64 -11.20 -10.92
N MET A 52 -8.60 -10.31 -10.75
CA MET A 52 -8.34 -8.89 -10.54
C MET A 52 -9.15 -8.30 -9.39
N GLY A 53 -8.74 -7.11 -8.96
CA GLY A 53 -9.45 -6.34 -7.97
C GLY A 53 -8.95 -4.91 -7.89
N LEU A 54 -9.65 -4.10 -7.10
CA LEU A 54 -9.31 -2.71 -6.83
C LEU A 54 -8.44 -2.59 -5.60
N MET A 55 -7.53 -1.63 -5.63
CA MET A 55 -6.73 -1.21 -4.49
C MET A 55 -7.25 0.12 -3.98
N VAL A 56 -7.46 0.22 -2.67
CA VAL A 56 -7.87 1.45 -2.00
C VAL A 56 -6.81 1.90 -1.01
N GLY A 57 -6.67 3.21 -0.90
CA GLY A 57 -5.63 3.78 -0.06
C GLY A 57 -5.56 5.29 -0.12
N GLU A 58 -4.36 5.80 0.06
CA GLU A 58 -4.08 7.23 0.16
C GLU A 58 -2.86 7.60 -0.68
N ILE A 59 -2.90 8.79 -1.27
CA ILE A 59 -1.76 9.41 -1.94
C ILE A 59 -1.27 10.51 -1.01
N HIS A 60 -0.10 10.32 -0.40
CA HIS A 60 0.42 11.28 0.58
C HIS A 60 1.12 12.46 -0.10
N ASP A 61 1.90 12.17 -1.13
CA ASP A 61 2.67 13.15 -1.90
C ASP A 61 2.88 12.66 -3.34
N ASP A 62 3.72 13.37 -4.10
CA ASP A 62 4.00 13.00 -5.49
C ASP A 62 4.78 11.69 -5.64
N TYR A 63 5.38 11.19 -4.56
CA TYR A 63 6.28 10.03 -4.57
C TYR A 63 5.75 8.85 -3.77
N THR A 64 4.73 9.06 -2.93
CA THR A 64 4.31 8.04 -1.94
C THR A 64 2.84 7.69 -2.08
N ILE A 65 2.57 6.44 -2.40
CA ILE A 65 1.23 5.86 -2.46
C ILE A 65 1.14 4.76 -1.41
N THR A 66 0.10 4.81 -0.59
CA THR A 66 -0.17 3.76 0.41
C THR A 66 -1.42 2.98 0.03
N VAL A 67 -1.27 1.68 -0.19
CA VAL A 67 -2.37 0.74 -0.37
C VAL A 67 -2.76 0.19 0.99
N VAL A 68 -3.93 0.61 1.48
CA VAL A 68 -4.44 0.22 2.81
C VAL A 68 -5.18 -1.11 2.73
N ASP A 69 -6.03 -1.28 1.71
CA ASP A 69 -6.86 -2.46 1.55
C ASP A 69 -7.08 -2.79 0.08
N VAL A 70 -7.56 -3.99 -0.21
CA VAL A 70 -7.89 -4.44 -1.56
C VAL A 70 -9.21 -5.20 -1.57
N PHE A 71 -9.91 -5.12 -2.71
CA PHE A 71 -11.20 -5.75 -2.92
C PHE A 71 -11.19 -6.48 -4.26
N SER A 72 -11.63 -7.73 -4.23
CA SER A 72 -11.80 -8.52 -5.44
C SER A 72 -12.94 -7.98 -6.29
N MET A 73 -12.75 -7.96 -7.60
CA MET A 73 -13.83 -7.65 -8.54
C MET A 73 -14.52 -8.93 -8.99
N PRO A 74 -15.84 -8.90 -9.19
CA PRO A 74 -16.54 -9.99 -9.83
C PRO A 74 -16.01 -10.16 -11.26
N GLN A 75 -15.70 -11.40 -11.63
CA GLN A 75 -15.33 -11.75 -12.99
C GLN A 75 -16.52 -12.39 -13.69
N THR A 76 -16.87 -11.86 -14.84
CA THR A 76 -18.01 -12.33 -15.65
C THR A 76 -17.58 -13.27 -16.78
N GLY A 77 -16.27 -13.39 -17.03
CA GLY A 77 -15.72 -14.14 -18.15
C GLY A 77 -15.25 -15.56 -17.80
N THR A 78 -15.34 -16.43 -18.79
CA THR A 78 -14.71 -17.77 -18.78
C THR A 78 -13.31 -17.74 -19.37
N THR A 79 -12.79 -16.56 -19.69
CA THR A 79 -11.51 -16.35 -20.37
C THR A 79 -10.33 -16.43 -19.41
N ILE A 80 -9.22 -16.91 -19.91
CA ILE A 80 -7.95 -17.03 -19.17
C ILE A 80 -7.35 -15.65 -18.87
N SER A 81 -7.68 -14.65 -19.68
CA SER A 81 -7.19 -13.28 -19.55
C SER A 81 -8.16 -12.38 -18.77
N VAL A 82 -7.60 -11.44 -18.06
CA VAL A 82 -8.36 -10.43 -17.29
C VAL A 82 -9.09 -9.48 -18.24
N GLU A 83 -10.39 -9.32 -18.01
CA GLU A 83 -11.17 -8.27 -18.65
C GLU A 83 -10.85 -6.91 -17.99
N SER A 84 -11.19 -5.81 -18.68
CA SER A 84 -10.98 -4.47 -18.15
C SER A 84 -11.81 -4.25 -16.88
N VAL A 85 -11.33 -3.37 -15.99
CA VAL A 85 -12.06 -2.95 -14.79
C VAL A 85 -13.40 -2.34 -15.19
N ASP A 86 -14.51 -2.88 -14.67
CA ASP A 86 -15.85 -2.33 -14.90
C ASP A 86 -16.00 -0.97 -14.21
N PRO A 87 -16.17 0.14 -14.96
CA PRO A 87 -16.27 1.47 -14.38
C PRO A 87 -17.52 1.66 -13.51
N VAL A 88 -18.61 0.97 -13.84
CA VAL A 88 -19.87 1.07 -13.07
C VAL A 88 -19.65 0.42 -11.70
N TYR A 89 -19.12 -0.79 -11.69
CA TYR A 89 -18.78 -1.46 -10.44
C TYR A 89 -17.81 -0.64 -9.57
N GLN A 90 -16.80 -0.02 -10.19
CA GLN A 90 -15.85 0.82 -9.46
C GLN A 90 -16.54 2.05 -8.83
N ALA A 91 -17.45 2.70 -9.56
CA ALA A 91 -18.18 3.86 -9.06
C ALA A 91 -19.11 3.48 -7.88
N ASP A 92 -19.92 2.43 -8.06
CA ASP A 92 -20.82 1.92 -7.02
C ASP A 92 -20.06 1.47 -5.78
N PHE A 93 -18.92 0.81 -5.97
CA PHE A 93 -18.05 0.38 -4.88
C PHE A 93 -17.48 1.58 -4.10
N MET A 94 -17.02 2.62 -4.78
CA MET A 94 -16.50 3.82 -4.12
C MET A 94 -17.59 4.59 -3.39
N GLU A 95 -18.83 4.58 -3.89
CA GLU A 95 -19.97 5.15 -3.18
C GLU A 95 -20.30 4.36 -1.89
N MET A 96 -20.32 3.03 -1.96
CA MET A 96 -20.48 2.18 -0.77
C MET A 96 -19.40 2.44 0.28
N MET A 97 -18.15 2.62 -0.14
CA MET A 97 -17.04 2.93 0.77
C MET A 97 -17.31 4.22 1.55
N LYS A 98 -17.78 5.27 0.87
CA LYS A 98 -18.16 6.54 1.51
C LYS A 98 -19.32 6.37 2.48
N GLN A 99 -20.35 5.58 2.12
CA GLN A 99 -21.49 5.31 3.01
C GLN A 99 -21.09 4.59 4.29
N VAL A 100 -20.03 3.77 4.26
CA VAL A 100 -19.47 3.07 5.43
C VAL A 100 -18.49 3.95 6.23
N GLY A 101 -18.27 5.19 5.81
CA GLY A 101 -17.35 6.13 6.47
C GLY A 101 -15.87 5.83 6.21
N ARG A 102 -15.55 5.19 5.09
CA ARG A 102 -14.17 4.97 4.63
C ARG A 102 -13.82 5.98 3.54
N ASP A 103 -12.92 6.90 3.87
CA ASP A 103 -12.53 8.01 2.99
C ASP A 103 -11.39 7.67 2.02
N GLN A 104 -10.92 6.41 2.00
CA GLN A 104 -9.88 5.98 1.08
C GLN A 104 -10.35 6.09 -0.37
N ILE A 105 -9.42 6.44 -1.25
CA ILE A 105 -9.65 6.53 -2.69
C ILE A 105 -9.17 5.27 -3.42
N ALA A 106 -9.64 5.06 -4.64
CA ALA A 106 -9.05 4.06 -5.52
C ALA A 106 -7.66 4.54 -5.97
N VAL A 107 -6.62 3.84 -5.53
CA VAL A 107 -5.21 4.15 -5.86
C VAL A 107 -4.69 3.29 -7.00
N GLY A 108 -5.51 2.36 -7.49
CA GLY A 108 -5.16 1.51 -8.61
C GLY A 108 -5.87 0.16 -8.56
N TRP A 109 -5.33 -0.78 -9.27
CA TRP A 109 -5.87 -2.13 -9.43
C TRP A 109 -4.76 -3.18 -9.33
N TYR A 110 -5.14 -4.41 -9.08
CA TYR A 110 -4.22 -5.55 -9.10
C TYR A 110 -4.80 -6.70 -9.92
N HIS A 111 -3.92 -7.52 -10.46
CA HIS A 111 -4.29 -8.78 -11.08
C HIS A 111 -3.22 -9.85 -10.86
N SER A 112 -3.59 -11.10 -11.13
CA SER A 112 -2.69 -12.23 -10.94
C SER A 112 -2.21 -12.79 -12.27
N HIS A 113 -0.93 -13.20 -12.30
CA HIS A 113 -0.31 -13.97 -13.38
C HIS A 113 0.13 -15.34 -12.86
N PRO A 114 -0.71 -16.39 -12.90
CA PRO A 114 -0.37 -17.70 -12.34
C PRO A 114 0.77 -18.39 -13.09
N GLY A 115 2.01 -18.25 -12.60
CA GLY A 115 3.22 -18.86 -13.16
C GLY A 115 3.90 -18.11 -14.30
N PHE A 116 3.38 -16.92 -14.69
CA PHE A 116 3.91 -16.15 -15.83
C PHE A 116 4.91 -15.06 -15.43
N GLY A 117 5.04 -14.77 -14.13
CA GLY A 117 5.83 -13.68 -13.61
C GLY A 117 5.12 -12.32 -13.70
N CYS A 118 5.78 -11.28 -13.21
CA CYS A 118 5.19 -9.93 -13.12
C CYS A 118 5.59 -9.10 -14.35
N TRP A 119 4.61 -8.77 -15.17
CA TRP A 119 4.70 -7.92 -16.36
C TRP A 119 3.30 -7.51 -16.80
N LEU A 120 3.14 -6.56 -17.72
CA LEU A 120 1.85 -6.16 -18.26
C LEU A 120 1.70 -6.61 -19.71
N SER A 121 0.57 -7.26 -20.02
CA SER A 121 0.15 -7.54 -21.40
C SER A 121 -0.33 -6.25 -22.10
N GLY A 122 -0.60 -6.33 -23.39
CA GLY A 122 -1.16 -5.20 -24.14
C GLY A 122 -2.50 -4.73 -23.54
N THR A 123 -3.37 -5.66 -23.18
CA THR A 123 -4.67 -5.38 -22.53
C THR A 123 -4.47 -4.73 -21.16
N ASP A 124 -3.50 -5.22 -20.37
CA ASP A 124 -3.21 -4.64 -19.06
C ASP A 124 -2.68 -3.21 -19.16
N VAL A 125 -1.87 -2.92 -20.18
CA VAL A 125 -1.40 -1.55 -20.42
C VAL A 125 -2.55 -0.62 -20.80
N GLU A 126 -3.52 -1.07 -21.58
CA GLU A 126 -4.72 -0.28 -21.89
C GLU A 126 -5.61 -0.07 -20.66
N THR A 127 -5.80 -1.11 -19.85
CA THR A 127 -6.50 -1.01 -18.57
C THR A 127 -5.79 -0.02 -17.63
N GLN A 128 -4.46 -0.10 -17.55
CA GLN A 128 -3.66 0.83 -16.75
C GLN A 128 -3.84 2.28 -17.21
N LYS A 129 -3.78 2.54 -18.51
CA LYS A 129 -4.03 3.88 -19.06
C LYS A 129 -5.43 4.39 -18.74
N SER A 130 -6.44 3.51 -18.80
CA SER A 130 -7.81 3.87 -18.43
C SER A 130 -7.92 4.24 -16.95
N GLN A 131 -7.22 3.53 -16.07
CA GLN A 131 -7.15 3.86 -14.64
C GLN A 131 -6.38 5.17 -14.40
N GLU A 132 -5.31 5.43 -15.14
CA GLU A 132 -4.55 6.68 -15.05
C GLU A 132 -5.32 7.90 -15.55
N MET A 133 -6.28 7.72 -16.48
CA MET A 133 -7.20 8.79 -16.87
C MET A 133 -8.14 9.19 -15.73
N LEU A 134 -8.53 8.25 -14.86
CA LEU A 134 -9.36 8.52 -13.68
C LEU A 134 -8.52 9.10 -12.53
N ASN A 135 -7.34 8.54 -12.33
CA ASN A 135 -6.38 8.98 -11.32
C ASN A 135 -4.96 8.89 -11.89
N PRO A 136 -4.32 10.02 -12.21
CA PRO A 136 -2.99 10.04 -12.83
C PRO A 136 -1.88 9.36 -12.01
N LYS A 137 -2.14 9.11 -10.73
CA LYS A 137 -1.22 8.39 -9.83
C LYS A 137 -1.60 6.91 -9.67
N ALA A 138 -2.61 6.42 -10.40
CA ALA A 138 -3.03 5.03 -10.32
C ALA A 138 -1.88 4.07 -10.65
N VAL A 139 -1.83 2.96 -9.92
CA VAL A 139 -0.79 1.93 -10.04
C VAL A 139 -1.43 0.59 -10.37
N GLY A 140 -0.85 -0.15 -11.31
CA GLY A 140 -1.19 -1.54 -11.58
C GLY A 140 -0.24 -2.48 -10.86
N VAL A 141 -0.74 -3.38 -10.04
CA VAL A 141 0.06 -4.38 -9.32
C VAL A 141 -0.19 -5.76 -9.91
N VAL A 142 0.90 -6.46 -10.21
CA VAL A 142 0.85 -7.84 -10.70
C VAL A 142 1.40 -8.78 -9.64
N VAL A 143 0.67 -9.85 -9.35
CA VAL A 143 1.05 -10.87 -8.36
C VAL A 143 1.10 -12.23 -9.02
N ASP A 144 2.21 -12.95 -8.85
CA ASP A 144 2.30 -14.35 -9.27
C ASP A 144 2.12 -15.29 -8.08
N PRO A 145 0.95 -15.92 -7.93
CA PRO A 145 0.67 -16.81 -6.80
C PRO A 145 1.42 -18.14 -6.86
N VAL A 146 1.84 -18.59 -8.03
CA VAL A 146 2.55 -19.87 -8.23
C VAL A 146 4.01 -19.73 -7.85
N GLN A 147 4.65 -18.63 -8.26
CA GLN A 147 6.05 -18.34 -7.92
C GLN A 147 6.22 -17.74 -6.51
N SER A 148 5.13 -17.34 -5.85
CA SER A 148 5.14 -16.84 -4.47
C SER A 148 5.21 -18.00 -3.47
N VAL A 149 6.42 -18.52 -3.25
CA VAL A 149 6.67 -19.70 -2.40
C VAL A 149 7.79 -19.44 -1.40
N LYS A 150 7.81 -20.22 -0.32
CA LYS A 150 8.86 -20.21 0.71
C LYS A 150 9.14 -18.84 1.32
N GLY A 151 8.09 -18.08 1.59
CA GLY A 151 8.20 -16.76 2.21
C GLY A 151 8.62 -15.63 1.28
N LYS A 152 8.79 -15.89 -0.02
CA LYS A 152 9.03 -14.88 -1.04
C LYS A 152 7.73 -14.62 -1.81
N VAL A 153 7.35 -13.36 -1.94
CA VAL A 153 6.22 -12.93 -2.77
C VAL A 153 6.75 -12.39 -4.09
N MET A 154 6.23 -12.93 -5.19
CA MET A 154 6.49 -12.40 -6.52
C MET A 154 5.39 -11.40 -6.86
N ILE A 155 5.74 -10.14 -6.73
CA ILE A 155 4.85 -8.98 -6.91
C ILE A 155 5.66 -7.83 -7.50
N ASP A 156 5.05 -7.08 -8.40
CA ASP A 156 5.62 -5.86 -8.95
C ASP A 156 4.53 -4.83 -9.21
N ALA A 157 4.89 -3.55 -9.19
CA ALA A 157 3.99 -2.44 -9.40
C ALA A 157 4.42 -1.65 -10.64
N PHE A 158 3.45 -1.24 -11.45
CA PHE A 158 3.70 -0.63 -12.74
C PHE A 158 2.84 0.61 -12.95
N ARG A 159 3.37 1.52 -13.77
CA ARG A 159 2.63 2.64 -14.37
C ARG A 159 2.99 2.78 -15.83
N SER A 160 2.07 3.31 -16.64
CA SER A 160 2.30 3.49 -18.06
C SER A 160 3.27 4.63 -18.35
N ILE A 161 3.97 4.57 -19.48
CA ILE A 161 4.79 5.66 -19.99
C ILE A 161 3.97 6.37 -21.07
N GLU A 162 3.89 7.70 -21.00
CA GLU A 162 3.17 8.49 -21.99
C GLU A 162 3.75 8.29 -23.40
N PRO A 163 2.91 8.12 -24.44
CA PRO A 163 3.37 7.90 -25.80
C PRO A 163 4.30 9.03 -26.31
N GLN A 164 4.08 10.26 -25.87
CA GLN A 164 4.91 11.42 -26.25
C GLN A 164 6.34 11.27 -25.72
N MET A 165 6.53 10.71 -24.53
CA MET A 165 7.85 10.45 -23.96
C MET A 165 8.57 9.35 -24.73
N ILE A 166 7.85 8.30 -25.12
CA ILE A 166 8.38 7.22 -25.94
C ILE A 166 8.88 7.76 -27.28
N MET A 167 8.09 8.63 -27.94
CA MET A 167 8.44 9.27 -29.20
C MET A 167 9.63 10.25 -29.06
N ALA A 168 9.77 10.88 -27.91
CA ALA A 168 10.90 11.78 -27.62
C ALA A 168 12.20 11.02 -27.27
N GLY A 169 12.15 9.68 -27.15
CA GLY A 169 13.29 8.86 -26.76
C GLY A 169 13.80 9.15 -25.33
N MET A 170 12.92 9.65 -24.48
CA MET A 170 13.27 9.98 -23.10
C MET A 170 13.25 8.71 -22.25
N GLU A 171 14.38 8.41 -21.64
CA GLU A 171 14.46 7.34 -20.64
C GLU A 171 13.91 7.81 -19.29
N PRO A 172 13.29 6.92 -18.49
CA PRO A 172 12.90 7.24 -17.13
C PRO A 172 14.10 7.75 -16.34
N ARG A 173 13.99 8.95 -15.78
CA ARG A 173 15.06 9.53 -14.99
C ARG A 173 15.13 8.85 -13.63
N GLN A 174 16.28 8.31 -13.29
CA GLN A 174 16.54 7.82 -11.95
C GLN A 174 16.89 8.98 -11.02
N THR A 175 16.01 9.29 -10.08
CA THR A 175 16.18 10.41 -9.13
C THR A 175 16.57 9.93 -7.73
N THR A 176 16.34 8.65 -7.39
CA THR A 176 16.71 8.10 -6.10
C THR A 176 18.20 7.80 -6.01
N SER A 177 18.82 8.23 -4.92
CA SER A 177 20.19 7.83 -4.55
C SER A 177 20.23 6.46 -3.84
N ASN A 178 19.07 5.86 -3.55
CA ASN A 178 18.99 4.61 -2.83
C ASN A 178 19.16 3.40 -3.75
N ILE A 179 20.41 3.01 -3.96
CA ILE A 179 20.80 1.87 -4.82
C ILE A 179 20.21 0.53 -4.33
N GLY A 180 19.86 0.41 -3.04
CA GLY A 180 19.29 -0.82 -2.48
C GLY A 180 17.89 -1.16 -3.01
N HIS A 181 17.19 -0.20 -3.61
CA HIS A 181 15.87 -0.39 -4.23
C HIS A 181 15.94 -0.66 -5.75
N ILE A 182 17.12 -0.65 -6.34
CA ILE A 182 17.27 -0.99 -7.76
C ILE A 182 17.26 -2.51 -7.90
N THR A 183 16.12 -3.04 -8.32
CA THR A 183 16.00 -4.46 -8.68
C THR A 183 16.38 -4.67 -10.14
N LYS A 184 17.08 -5.76 -10.42
CA LYS A 184 17.33 -6.14 -11.81
C LYS A 184 16.01 -6.55 -12.47
N PRO A 185 15.62 -5.92 -13.59
CA PRO A 185 14.36 -6.25 -14.25
C PRO A 185 14.39 -7.69 -14.77
N SER A 186 13.22 -8.33 -14.75
CA SER A 186 13.05 -9.64 -15.37
C SER A 186 13.25 -9.55 -16.87
N LEU A 187 14.00 -10.51 -17.46
CA LEU A 187 14.17 -10.59 -18.91
C LEU A 187 12.82 -10.75 -19.64
N VAL A 188 11.88 -11.48 -19.03
CA VAL A 188 10.52 -11.64 -19.56
C VAL A 188 9.78 -10.30 -19.59
N ALA A 189 9.86 -9.53 -18.51
CA ALA A 189 9.23 -8.20 -18.45
C ALA A 189 9.83 -7.24 -19.51
N LEU A 190 11.15 -7.25 -19.69
CA LEU A 190 11.82 -6.46 -20.74
C LEU A 190 11.35 -6.83 -22.14
N ALA A 191 11.23 -8.13 -22.42
CA ALA A 191 10.71 -8.63 -23.70
C ALA A 191 9.23 -8.25 -23.91
N ARG A 192 8.48 -8.04 -22.85
CA ARG A 192 7.07 -7.63 -22.83
C ARG A 192 6.85 -6.12 -22.77
N GLY A 193 7.90 -5.33 -22.91
CA GLY A 193 7.80 -3.87 -23.05
C GLY A 193 8.04 -3.05 -21.78
N LEU A 194 8.58 -3.65 -20.73
CA LEU A 194 9.08 -2.90 -19.57
C LEU A 194 10.11 -1.86 -20.03
N ASN A 195 10.04 -0.65 -19.48
CA ASN A 195 10.81 0.54 -19.85
C ASN A 195 10.54 1.08 -21.28
N LYS A 196 9.58 0.51 -22.01
CA LYS A 196 9.12 1.02 -23.31
C LYS A 196 7.67 1.53 -23.23
N HIS A 197 6.78 0.74 -22.67
CA HIS A 197 5.35 1.06 -22.56
C HIS A 197 4.91 1.34 -21.14
N TYR A 198 5.62 0.79 -20.17
CA TYR A 198 5.37 0.93 -18.73
C TYR A 198 6.69 0.80 -17.96
N TYR A 199 6.71 1.26 -16.74
CA TYR A 199 7.87 1.18 -15.84
C TYR A 199 7.49 0.62 -14.49
N SER A 200 8.47 0.03 -13.78
CA SER A 200 8.28 -0.55 -12.45
C SER A 200 8.47 0.50 -11.36
N ILE A 201 7.63 0.44 -10.34
CA ILE A 201 7.68 1.28 -9.15
C ILE A 201 8.08 0.42 -7.96
N ALA A 202 8.98 0.92 -7.12
CA ALA A 202 9.45 0.19 -5.94
C ALA A 202 8.32 -0.09 -4.95
N ILE A 203 8.20 -1.35 -4.52
CA ILE A 203 7.22 -1.77 -3.52
C ILE A 203 7.89 -1.86 -2.16
N ASN A 204 7.26 -1.25 -1.16
CA ASN A 204 7.59 -1.39 0.24
C ASN A 204 6.39 -1.93 1.03
N TYR A 205 6.66 -2.58 2.13
CA TYR A 205 5.61 -3.14 2.98
C TYR A 205 5.47 -2.33 4.25
N ARG A 206 4.24 -1.98 4.58
CA ARG A 206 3.90 -1.27 5.81
C ARG A 206 2.99 -2.15 6.64
N LYS A 207 3.25 -2.26 7.92
CA LYS A 207 2.36 -2.94 8.88
C LYS A 207 2.07 -2.01 10.05
N SER A 208 0.78 -1.93 10.38
CA SER A 208 0.33 -1.34 11.63
C SER A 208 0.53 -2.34 12.79
N GLU A 209 0.45 -1.87 14.02
CA GLU A 209 0.49 -2.76 15.19
C GLU A 209 -0.64 -3.79 15.19
N ILE A 210 -1.83 -3.38 14.74
CA ILE A 210 -3.00 -4.27 14.62
C ILE A 210 -2.73 -5.37 13.61
N GLU A 211 -2.19 -5.02 12.43
CA GLU A 211 -1.80 -6.01 11.42
C GLU A 211 -0.71 -6.95 11.91
N GLN A 212 0.26 -6.43 12.65
CA GLN A 212 1.32 -7.27 13.24
C GLN A 212 0.73 -8.29 14.21
N ARG A 213 -0.21 -7.89 15.07
CA ARG A 213 -0.92 -8.81 15.96
C ARG A 213 -1.74 -9.85 15.21
N MET A 214 -2.44 -9.42 14.14
CA MET A 214 -3.18 -10.33 13.26
C MET A 214 -2.23 -11.37 12.63
N LEU A 215 -1.08 -10.96 12.10
CA LEU A 215 -0.09 -11.85 11.49
C LEU A 215 0.47 -12.85 12.50
N LEU A 216 0.77 -12.43 13.72
CA LEU A 216 1.21 -13.31 14.80
C LEU A 216 0.15 -14.37 15.16
N ASN A 217 -1.12 -14.06 15.01
CA ASN A 217 -2.22 -14.98 15.25
C ASN A 217 -2.47 -15.97 14.09
N LEU A 218 -2.02 -15.70 12.88
CA LEU A 218 -2.19 -16.61 11.73
C LEU A 218 -1.49 -17.96 11.91
N ASN A 219 -0.43 -18.02 12.71
CA ASN A 219 0.28 -19.26 13.01
C ASN A 219 -0.43 -20.14 14.07
N LYS A 220 -1.54 -19.67 14.64
CA LYS A 220 -2.33 -20.49 15.58
C LYS A 220 -3.10 -21.56 14.81
N VAL A 221 -2.84 -22.81 15.13
CA VAL A 221 -3.40 -23.97 14.44
C VAL A 221 -4.92 -24.09 14.70
N ASN A 222 -5.40 -23.55 15.81
CA ASN A 222 -6.80 -23.59 16.18
C ASN A 222 -7.28 -22.21 16.65
N TRP A 223 -8.37 -21.71 16.05
CA TRP A 223 -8.98 -20.44 16.45
C TRP A 223 -9.41 -20.43 17.94
N ALA A 224 -9.79 -21.60 18.48
CA ALA A 224 -10.12 -21.76 19.90
C ALA A 224 -8.93 -21.45 20.83
N GLN A 225 -7.69 -21.53 20.35
CA GLN A 225 -6.53 -21.13 21.16
C GLN A 225 -6.49 -19.62 21.42
N ALA A 226 -7.10 -18.81 20.57
CA ALA A 226 -7.23 -17.37 20.79
C ALA A 226 -8.25 -17.06 21.89
N LEU A 227 -9.23 -17.94 22.07
CA LEU A 227 -10.28 -17.84 23.09
C LEU A 227 -9.97 -18.67 24.36
N LYS A 228 -8.82 -19.33 24.40
CA LYS A 228 -8.41 -20.08 25.59
C LYS A 228 -8.21 -19.11 26.74
N GLN A 229 -9.02 -19.31 27.78
CA GLN A 229 -8.93 -18.52 28.99
C GLN A 229 -7.52 -18.63 29.59
N ARG A 230 -6.93 -17.50 29.94
CA ARG A 230 -5.65 -17.46 30.65
C ARG A 230 -5.84 -17.89 32.09
N ASP A 231 -4.75 -18.34 32.72
CA ASP A 231 -4.79 -18.57 34.17
C ASP A 231 -5.08 -17.24 34.88
N TYR A 232 -6.08 -17.25 35.76
CA TYR A 232 -6.55 -16.06 36.48
C TYR A 232 -5.42 -15.35 37.24
N ALA A 233 -4.51 -16.09 37.86
CA ALA A 233 -3.40 -15.50 38.60
C ALA A 233 -2.42 -14.80 37.67
N GLY A 234 -2.15 -15.39 36.51
CA GLY A 234 -1.33 -14.81 35.46
C GLY A 234 -1.94 -13.54 34.86
N HIS A 235 -3.22 -13.60 34.51
CA HIS A 235 -3.95 -12.46 33.96
C HIS A 235 -4.04 -11.28 34.96
N ARG A 236 -4.35 -11.58 36.21
CA ARG A 236 -4.35 -10.57 37.29
C ARG A 236 -2.99 -9.90 37.46
N LYS A 237 -1.91 -10.68 37.44
CA LYS A 237 -0.55 -10.12 37.53
C LYS A 237 -0.23 -9.19 36.36
N THR A 238 -0.54 -9.62 35.14
CA THR A 238 -0.35 -8.80 33.94
C THR A 238 -1.10 -7.49 34.04
N ASN A 239 -2.38 -7.53 34.45
CA ASN A 239 -3.20 -6.31 34.61
C ASN A 239 -2.62 -5.36 35.66
N ILE A 240 -2.15 -5.88 36.81
CA ILE A 240 -1.53 -5.06 37.85
C ILE A 240 -0.25 -4.40 37.33
N ASP A 241 0.59 -5.14 36.60
CA ASP A 241 1.83 -4.59 36.06
C ASP A 241 1.56 -3.54 34.96
N THR A 242 0.51 -3.73 34.17
CA THR A 242 0.10 -2.76 33.16
C THR A 242 -0.48 -1.49 33.79
N VAL A 243 -1.29 -1.61 34.85
CA VAL A 243 -1.79 -0.43 35.60
C VAL A 243 -0.65 0.36 36.22
N LYS A 244 0.39 -0.30 36.77
CA LYS A 244 1.61 0.37 37.25
C LYS A 244 2.37 1.08 36.11
N ASN A 245 2.34 0.52 34.89
CA ASN A 245 2.93 1.17 33.74
C ASN A 245 2.14 2.42 33.33
N PHE A 246 0.82 2.41 33.44
CA PHE A 246 -0.01 3.61 33.20
C PHE A 246 0.36 4.77 34.12
N GLU A 247 0.68 4.49 35.39
CA GLU A 247 1.14 5.53 36.30
C GLU A 247 2.39 6.25 35.76
N LYS A 248 3.35 5.48 35.25
CA LYS A 248 4.57 6.05 34.64
C LYS A 248 4.27 6.82 33.37
N LEU A 249 3.48 6.26 32.47
CA LEU A 249 3.11 6.90 31.21
C LEU A 249 2.30 8.18 31.43
N THR A 250 1.44 8.18 32.43
CA THR A 250 0.67 9.38 32.82
C THR A 250 1.59 10.47 33.39
N ALA A 251 2.58 10.10 34.19
CA ALA A 251 3.58 11.02 34.69
C ALA A 251 4.44 11.63 33.56
N GLU A 252 4.83 10.81 32.58
CA GLU A 252 5.54 11.26 31.37
C GLU A 252 4.68 12.21 30.53
N TYR A 253 3.41 11.89 30.34
CA TYR A 253 2.46 12.74 29.63
C TYR A 253 2.24 14.10 30.34
N ASN A 254 2.13 14.09 31.66
CA ASN A 254 2.03 15.31 32.44
C ASN A 254 3.29 16.20 32.33
N LYS A 255 4.48 15.60 32.31
CA LYS A 255 5.73 16.35 32.07
C LYS A 255 5.73 16.95 30.66
N TRP A 256 5.30 16.20 29.67
CA TRP A 256 5.20 16.68 28.29
C TRP A 256 4.30 17.91 28.17
N ILE A 257 3.11 17.88 28.79
CA ILE A 257 2.19 19.03 28.81
C ILE A 257 2.82 20.24 29.53
N GLN A 258 3.57 19.99 30.62
CA GLN A 258 4.24 21.08 31.33
C GLN A 258 5.37 21.71 30.52
N GLU A 259 6.07 20.93 29.71
CA GLU A 259 7.10 21.42 28.79
C GLU A 259 6.46 22.20 27.63
N GLU A 260 5.38 21.70 27.06
CA GLU A 260 4.59 22.37 26.01
C GLU A 260 4.10 23.74 26.48
N ASN A 261 3.57 23.83 27.70
CA ASN A 261 3.08 25.09 28.27
C ASN A 261 4.18 26.13 28.61
N LYS A 262 5.45 25.70 28.70
CA LYS A 262 6.59 26.56 29.04
C LYS A 262 7.33 27.10 27.81
N GLN A 263 7.17 26.49 26.66
CA GLN A 263 7.89 26.82 25.44
C GLN A 263 6.94 27.48 24.43
N SER A 264 7.50 28.22 23.48
CA SER A 264 6.72 28.68 22.33
C SER A 264 6.44 27.47 21.41
N GLU A 265 5.35 27.53 20.63
CA GLU A 265 4.94 26.47 19.71
C GLU A 265 6.07 26.02 18.76
N LYS A 266 6.87 26.97 18.29
CA LYS A 266 8.02 26.69 17.41
C LYS A 266 9.18 25.99 18.13
N GLU A 267 9.51 26.42 19.34
CA GLU A 267 10.56 25.80 20.16
C GLU A 267 10.16 24.40 20.58
N PHE A 268 8.91 24.19 20.93
CA PHE A 268 8.37 22.88 21.28
C PHE A 268 8.38 21.93 20.06
N ALA A 269 7.98 22.40 18.88
CA ALA A 269 8.04 21.63 17.66
C ALA A 269 9.47 21.14 17.33
N VAL A 270 10.47 22.01 17.53
CA VAL A 270 11.90 21.64 17.33
C VAL A 270 12.38 20.65 18.41
N SER A 271 12.03 20.88 19.67
CA SER A 271 12.47 20.05 20.81
C SER A 271 11.81 18.66 20.82
N SER A 272 10.65 18.51 20.18
CA SER A 272 9.89 17.26 20.10
C SER A 272 10.29 16.37 18.92
N VAL A 273 11.11 16.88 18.00
CA VAL A 273 11.57 16.08 16.83
C VAL A 273 12.31 14.82 17.30
N GLY A 274 11.88 13.67 16.79
CA GLY A 274 12.44 12.36 17.12
C GLY A 274 12.00 11.79 18.47
N LYS A 275 11.21 12.51 19.27
CA LYS A 275 10.62 11.98 20.52
C LYS A 275 9.25 11.35 20.22
N MET A 276 9.01 10.17 20.81
CA MET A 276 7.67 9.55 20.75
C MET A 276 6.67 10.38 21.56
N ASN A 277 5.48 10.64 20.99
CA ASN A 277 4.43 11.35 21.69
C ASN A 277 3.87 10.48 22.84
N PRO A 278 4.02 10.89 24.12
CA PRO A 278 3.58 10.09 25.28
C PRO A 278 2.07 9.86 25.29
N LYS A 279 1.28 10.78 24.71
CA LYS A 279 -0.19 10.63 24.59
C LYS A 279 -0.53 9.40 23.74
N ASN A 280 0.10 9.26 22.58
CA ASN A 280 -0.17 8.13 21.70
C ASN A 280 0.27 6.80 22.34
N HIS A 281 1.39 6.80 23.05
CA HIS A 281 1.85 5.63 23.79
C HIS A 281 0.88 5.23 24.90
N LEU A 282 0.37 6.22 25.64
CA LEU A 282 -0.64 5.96 26.68
C LEU A 282 -1.95 5.41 26.09
N ILE A 283 -2.46 6.01 25.00
CA ILE A 283 -3.67 5.55 24.32
C ILE A 283 -3.48 4.11 23.83
N THR A 284 -2.38 3.81 23.15
CA THR A 284 -2.11 2.45 22.66
C THR A 284 -2.09 1.43 23.80
N SER A 285 -1.44 1.77 24.92
CA SER A 285 -1.39 0.88 26.09
C SER A 285 -2.74 0.67 26.75
N ILE A 286 -3.60 1.69 26.78
CA ILE A 286 -4.99 1.58 27.28
C ILE A 286 -5.79 0.68 26.36
N ASP A 287 -5.73 0.88 25.05
CA ASP A 287 -6.44 0.06 24.06
C ASP A 287 -6.02 -1.42 24.14
N GLU A 288 -4.73 -1.68 24.41
CA GLU A 288 -4.22 -3.04 24.63
C GLU A 288 -4.90 -3.72 25.81
N VAL A 289 -4.94 -3.05 26.95
CA VAL A 289 -5.56 -3.60 28.16
C VAL A 289 -7.07 -3.78 27.98
N MET A 290 -7.73 -2.82 27.34
CA MET A 290 -9.16 -2.95 27.05
C MET A 290 -9.44 -4.15 26.16
N ASN A 291 -8.70 -4.32 25.09
CA ASN A 291 -8.85 -5.46 24.18
C ASN A 291 -8.56 -6.79 24.87
N ASP A 292 -7.51 -6.88 25.67
CA ASP A 292 -7.16 -8.09 26.42
C ASP A 292 -8.27 -8.45 27.44
N ASN A 293 -8.83 -7.47 28.15
CA ASN A 293 -9.91 -7.70 29.10
C ASN A 293 -11.24 -8.07 28.41
N VAL A 294 -11.54 -7.46 27.25
CA VAL A 294 -12.71 -7.83 26.44
C VAL A 294 -12.59 -9.29 25.96
N MET A 295 -11.42 -9.68 25.45
CA MET A 295 -11.19 -11.04 24.98
C MET A 295 -11.28 -12.07 26.11
N GLU A 296 -10.77 -11.75 27.31
CA GLU A 296 -10.88 -12.61 28.48
C GLU A 296 -12.33 -12.74 28.96
N SER A 297 -13.07 -11.62 28.96
CA SER A 297 -14.50 -11.62 29.30
C SER A 297 -15.32 -12.44 28.31
N LEU A 298 -15.06 -12.33 27.02
CA LEU A 298 -15.71 -13.15 25.99
C LEU A 298 -15.36 -14.63 26.14
N GLY A 299 -14.09 -14.96 26.42
CA GLY A 299 -13.65 -16.32 26.69
C GLY A 299 -14.39 -16.93 27.94
N THR A 300 -14.52 -16.13 28.99
CA THR A 300 -15.26 -16.55 30.21
C THR A 300 -16.74 -16.75 29.90
N MET A 301 -17.38 -15.85 29.19
CA MET A 301 -18.78 -15.97 28.78
C MET A 301 -19.02 -17.23 27.94
N LEU A 302 -18.17 -17.50 26.98
CA LEU A 302 -18.27 -18.69 26.13
C LEU A 302 -18.14 -19.98 26.98
N ASN A 303 -17.18 -20.01 27.92
CA ASN A 303 -16.99 -21.17 28.80
C ASN A 303 -18.15 -21.38 29.77
N THR A 304 -18.84 -20.31 30.20
CA THR A 304 -19.94 -20.44 31.21
C THR A 304 -21.31 -20.58 30.60
N VAL A 305 -21.53 -20.10 29.37
CA VAL A 305 -22.87 -20.07 28.75
C VAL A 305 -23.00 -21.10 27.63
N VAL A 306 -21.93 -21.43 26.93
CA VAL A 306 -21.96 -22.30 25.73
C VAL A 306 -21.49 -23.73 26.06
N PHE A 307 -20.64 -23.91 27.04
CA PHE A 307 -20.09 -25.20 27.50
C PHE A 307 -20.34 -25.38 29.02
#